data_8c70cfee5966b68e5c10569c5a7dc6ec
#
_entry.id   8c70cfee5966b68e5c10569c5a7dc6ec
#
_cell.length_a   1.000
_cell.length_b   1.000
_cell.length_c   1.000
_cell.angle_alpha   90.00
_cell.angle_beta   90.00
_cell.angle_gamma   90.00
#
_symmetry.space_group_name_H-M   'P 1'
#
loop_
_entity.id
_entity.type
_entity.pdbx_description
1 polymer ?
#
loop_
_entity_poly.entity_id
_entity_poly.type
_entity_poly.pdbx_seq_one_letter_code
_entity_poly.pdbx_strand_id
1 'polypeptide(L)'
;MKDYFDTPRNKTVRKSNDLIQKSRFNLSLQQQKIVLFLISQISPFDEEFKTYQFNVIDFCKVCGIDYTSGKNYEDLKKQIKAIADKSIWLDDGKTDSLLRWIEKPRIRKESGIIELRLDEDLKPYLLQLRENYTQYDIVFTLSFKSKYTIRLYELIKSIHYNELKDFTREYEINELKILLGAETYTQYQHFKDRVLIPSVDEINNMSDKKVSFTPIKSGRKTTHIRFTISTKDVVERANIRALVEKTLDKQITFFDFGIINE
;
A
#
# COMPACT_ATOMS: atom_id res chain seq x y z
N MET A 1 6.75 -29.74 -8.38
CA MET A 1 6.35 -29.32 -7.00
C MET A 1 6.24 -27.81 -7.08
N LYS A 2 5.01 -27.24 -7.25
CA LYS A 2 4.84 -25.78 -7.26
C LYS A 2 5.25 -25.28 -5.89
N ASP A 3 6.22 -24.40 -5.83
CA ASP A 3 6.72 -23.85 -4.57
C ASP A 3 5.58 -23.12 -3.83
N TYR A 4 5.20 -23.67 -2.70
CA TYR A 4 4.18 -23.13 -1.79
C TYR A 4 4.51 -21.70 -1.32
N PHE A 5 5.76 -21.26 -1.51
CA PHE A 5 6.29 -19.96 -1.14
C PHE A 5 6.05 -18.85 -2.18
N ASP A 6 5.61 -19.18 -3.39
CA ASP A 6 5.51 -18.22 -4.50
C ASP A 6 4.06 -17.77 -4.81
N THR A 7 3.14 -18.02 -3.89
CA THR A 7 1.79 -17.49 -4.04
C THR A 7 1.77 -15.99 -3.70
N PRO A 8 0.97 -15.16 -4.39
CA PRO A 8 0.82 -13.73 -4.08
C PRO A 8 0.50 -13.45 -2.61
N ARG A 9 -0.05 -14.41 -1.89
CA ARG A 9 -0.40 -14.34 -0.46
C ARG A 9 0.80 -14.31 0.48
N ASN A 10 1.92 -14.92 0.08
CA ASN A 10 3.13 -14.98 0.90
C ASN A 10 4.13 -13.88 0.53
N LYS A 11 3.74 -12.99 -0.39
CA LYS A 11 4.60 -11.88 -0.79
C LYS A 11 4.56 -10.75 0.22
N THR A 12 5.71 -10.14 0.40
CA THR A 12 5.89 -8.98 1.27
C THR A 12 6.13 -7.73 0.45
N VAL A 13 5.65 -6.61 0.94
CA VAL A 13 6.01 -5.29 0.44
C VAL A 13 7.18 -4.79 1.27
N ARG A 14 8.24 -4.31 0.60
CA ARG A 14 9.40 -3.65 1.22
C ARG A 14 9.57 -2.26 0.64
N LYS A 15 9.66 -1.26 1.51
CA LYS A 15 9.82 0.15 1.12
C LYS A 15 10.75 0.85 2.10
N SER A 16 11.60 1.74 1.62
CA SER A 16 12.36 2.60 2.52
C SER A 16 11.41 3.43 3.39
N ASN A 17 11.82 3.73 4.61
CA ASN A 17 11.04 4.59 5.50
C ASN A 17 10.90 6.01 4.90
N ASP A 18 11.88 6.48 4.14
CA ASP A 18 11.81 7.76 3.45
C ASP A 18 10.67 7.79 2.44
N LEU A 19 10.50 6.74 1.63
CA LEU A 19 9.38 6.67 0.68
C LEU A 19 8.02 6.67 1.39
N ILE A 20 7.93 6.08 2.59
CA ILE A 20 6.67 6.05 3.35
C ILE A 20 6.41 7.39 4.05
N GLN A 21 7.41 7.94 4.75
CA GLN A 21 7.23 9.06 5.67
C GLN A 21 7.36 10.44 5.00
N LYS A 22 8.10 10.52 3.89
CA LYS A 22 8.42 11.80 3.23
C LYS A 22 7.70 11.97 1.89
N SER A 23 7.11 10.90 1.32
CA SER A 23 6.44 11.00 0.02
C SER A 23 5.02 11.56 0.11
N ARG A 24 4.67 12.37 -0.88
CA ARG A 24 3.34 12.97 -1.03
C ARG A 24 2.77 12.59 -2.39
N PHE A 25 1.64 11.91 -2.37
CA PHE A 25 0.96 11.48 -3.59
C PHE A 25 -0.53 11.25 -3.36
N ASN A 26 -1.30 11.26 -4.44
CA ASN A 26 -2.74 11.03 -4.41
C ASN A 26 -3.14 9.93 -5.38
N LEU A 27 -2.93 8.68 -4.97
CA LEU A 27 -3.43 7.50 -5.66
C LEU A 27 -4.81 7.09 -5.12
N SER A 28 -5.67 6.57 -6.01
CA SER A 28 -6.91 5.90 -5.58
C SER A 28 -6.57 4.59 -4.85
N LEU A 29 -7.55 3.99 -4.18
CA LEU A 29 -7.37 2.69 -3.53
C LEU A 29 -6.84 1.63 -4.49
N GLN A 30 -7.46 1.51 -5.67
CA GLN A 30 -7.05 0.54 -6.70
C GLN A 30 -5.63 0.82 -7.22
N GLN A 31 -5.29 2.10 -7.46
CA GLN A 31 -3.95 2.48 -7.88
C GLN A 31 -2.90 2.14 -6.82
N GLN A 32 -3.18 2.36 -5.53
CA GLN A 32 -2.28 1.95 -4.45
C GLN A 32 -2.10 0.42 -4.43
N LYS A 33 -3.18 -0.35 -4.55
CA LYS A 33 -3.11 -1.82 -4.60
C LYS A 33 -2.26 -2.31 -5.79
N ILE A 34 -2.41 -1.70 -6.97
CA ILE A 34 -1.59 -2.00 -8.15
C ILE A 34 -0.10 -1.76 -7.87
N VAL A 35 0.23 -0.58 -7.34
CA VAL A 35 1.63 -0.23 -7.03
C VAL A 35 2.21 -1.17 -5.97
N LEU A 36 1.47 -1.45 -4.90
CA LEU A 36 1.91 -2.36 -3.84
C LEU A 36 2.09 -3.80 -4.36
N PHE A 37 1.22 -4.23 -5.26
CA PHE A 37 1.35 -5.52 -5.91
C PHE A 37 2.63 -5.60 -6.76
N LEU A 38 2.95 -4.56 -7.53
CA LEU A 38 4.21 -4.50 -8.27
C LEU A 38 5.43 -4.53 -7.34
N ILE A 39 5.41 -3.73 -6.27
CA ILE A 39 6.51 -3.71 -5.28
C ILE A 39 6.69 -5.09 -4.64
N SER A 40 5.60 -5.83 -4.39
CA SER A 40 5.68 -7.17 -3.80
C SER A 40 6.31 -8.22 -4.72
N GLN A 41 6.48 -7.92 -6.02
CA GLN A 41 7.16 -8.82 -6.96
C GLN A 41 8.69 -8.69 -6.87
N ILE A 42 9.21 -7.62 -6.25
CA ILE A 42 10.66 -7.40 -6.10
C ILE A 42 11.25 -8.48 -5.19
N SER A 43 12.24 -9.20 -5.68
CA SER A 43 13.05 -10.11 -4.86
C SER A 43 14.07 -9.32 -4.03
N PRO A 44 14.41 -9.76 -2.81
CA PRO A 44 15.48 -9.15 -2.02
C PRO A 44 16.84 -9.10 -2.70
N PHE A 45 17.05 -9.97 -3.71
CA PHE A 45 18.29 -10.10 -4.47
C PHE A 45 18.29 -9.35 -5.80
N ASP A 46 17.17 -8.71 -6.16
CA ASP A 46 17.10 -7.93 -7.39
C ASP A 46 17.98 -6.68 -7.29
N GLU A 47 18.81 -6.46 -8.29
CA GLU A 47 19.67 -5.28 -8.45
C GLU A 47 19.03 -4.24 -9.36
N GLU A 48 18.09 -4.70 -10.20
CA GLU A 48 17.36 -3.87 -11.14
C GLU A 48 15.88 -4.22 -11.14
N PHE A 49 15.05 -3.26 -11.56
CA PHE A 49 13.64 -3.53 -11.78
C PHE A 49 13.44 -4.38 -13.03
N LYS A 50 12.64 -5.42 -12.91
CA LYS A 50 12.20 -6.26 -14.01
C LYS A 50 10.92 -5.72 -14.62
N THR A 51 10.65 -6.08 -15.87
CA THR A 51 9.32 -5.93 -16.46
C THR A 51 8.49 -7.13 -16.05
N TYR A 52 7.44 -6.90 -15.29
CA TYR A 52 6.52 -7.94 -14.87
C TYR A 52 5.40 -8.10 -15.89
N GLN A 53 5.07 -9.33 -16.22
CA GLN A 53 3.97 -9.68 -17.11
C GLN A 53 2.86 -10.37 -16.34
N PHE A 54 1.62 -9.92 -16.54
CA PHE A 54 0.45 -10.44 -15.85
C PHE A 54 -0.67 -10.70 -16.84
N ASN A 55 -1.42 -11.78 -16.64
CA ASN A 55 -2.72 -11.92 -17.30
C ASN A 55 -3.66 -10.80 -16.81
N VAL A 56 -4.37 -10.16 -17.75
CA VAL A 56 -5.27 -9.03 -17.45
C VAL A 56 -6.32 -9.41 -16.41
N ILE A 57 -6.95 -10.59 -16.56
CA ILE A 57 -8.02 -11.04 -15.68
C ILE A 57 -7.51 -11.23 -14.27
N ASP A 58 -6.36 -11.91 -14.12
CA ASP A 58 -5.77 -12.21 -12.83
C ASP A 58 -5.28 -10.94 -12.14
N PHE A 59 -4.66 -10.05 -12.89
CA PHE A 59 -4.23 -8.76 -12.38
C PHE A 59 -5.41 -7.92 -11.86
N CYS A 60 -6.51 -7.83 -12.62
CA CYS A 60 -7.71 -7.12 -12.20
C CYS A 60 -8.29 -7.68 -10.92
N LYS A 61 -8.33 -9.00 -10.79
CA LYS A 61 -8.84 -9.66 -9.60
C LYS A 61 -8.01 -9.30 -8.36
N VAL A 62 -6.66 -9.39 -8.42
CA VAL A 62 -5.77 -9.00 -7.30
C VAL A 62 -5.97 -7.55 -6.89
N CYS A 63 -6.12 -6.68 -7.86
CA CYS A 63 -6.27 -5.25 -7.61
C CYS A 63 -7.69 -4.85 -7.22
N GLY A 64 -8.63 -5.80 -7.13
CA GLY A 64 -10.04 -5.54 -6.81
C GLY A 64 -10.74 -4.74 -7.92
N ILE A 65 -10.34 -4.97 -9.18
CA ILE A 65 -10.96 -4.39 -10.37
C ILE A 65 -11.91 -5.43 -10.95
N ASP A 66 -13.19 -5.10 -11.02
CA ASP A 66 -14.18 -5.99 -11.66
C ASP A 66 -13.88 -6.13 -13.16
N TYR A 67 -13.74 -7.35 -13.65
CA TYR A 67 -13.38 -7.66 -15.05
C TYR A 67 -14.47 -8.51 -15.75
N THR A 68 -15.72 -8.34 -15.42
CA THR A 68 -16.82 -9.16 -15.97
C THR A 68 -17.38 -8.65 -17.31
N SER A 69 -16.96 -7.48 -17.78
CA SER A 69 -17.43 -6.89 -19.04
C SER A 69 -16.34 -6.16 -19.82
N GLY A 70 -16.50 -5.98 -21.14
CA GLY A 70 -15.56 -5.22 -21.97
C GLY A 70 -15.31 -3.78 -21.50
N LYS A 71 -16.23 -3.20 -20.73
CA LYS A 71 -16.05 -1.89 -20.08
C LYS A 71 -14.87 -1.89 -19.12
N ASN A 72 -14.57 -3.01 -18.51
CA ASN A 72 -13.54 -3.15 -17.47
C ASN A 72 -12.12 -3.10 -18.04
N TYR A 73 -11.93 -3.46 -19.31
CA TYR A 73 -10.64 -3.26 -19.99
C TYR A 73 -10.29 -1.77 -20.11
N GLU A 74 -11.25 -0.94 -20.47
CA GLU A 74 -11.04 0.52 -20.54
C GLU A 74 -10.82 1.12 -19.16
N ASP A 75 -11.49 0.62 -18.12
CA ASP A 75 -11.29 1.07 -16.75
C ASP A 75 -9.89 0.68 -16.23
N LEU A 76 -9.40 -0.52 -16.56
CA LEU A 76 -8.02 -0.92 -16.27
C LEU A 76 -7.01 0.01 -16.97
N LYS A 77 -7.19 0.28 -18.26
CA LYS A 77 -6.33 1.24 -18.99
C LYS A 77 -6.31 2.62 -18.33
N LYS A 78 -7.48 3.10 -17.89
CA LYS A 78 -7.58 4.37 -17.16
C LYS A 78 -6.80 4.33 -15.85
N GLN A 79 -6.88 3.24 -15.08
CA GLN A 79 -6.13 3.11 -13.83
C GLN A 79 -4.61 3.09 -14.09
N ILE A 80 -4.15 2.29 -15.06
CA ILE A 80 -2.73 2.21 -15.42
C ILE A 80 -2.22 3.57 -15.94
N LYS A 81 -2.98 4.21 -16.85
CA LYS A 81 -2.65 5.56 -17.32
C LYS A 81 -2.58 6.55 -16.17
N ALA A 82 -3.55 6.54 -15.27
CA ALA A 82 -3.58 7.46 -14.13
C ALA A 82 -2.40 7.23 -13.15
N ILE A 83 -1.88 6.01 -13.02
CA ILE A 83 -0.65 5.75 -12.25
C ILE A 83 0.57 6.33 -12.97
N ALA A 84 0.67 6.11 -14.29
CA ALA A 84 1.78 6.62 -15.11
C ALA A 84 1.81 8.17 -15.17
N ASP A 85 0.64 8.81 -15.15
CA ASP A 85 0.50 10.27 -15.17
C ASP A 85 0.73 10.91 -13.78
N LYS A 86 0.66 10.13 -12.69
CA LYS A 86 0.82 10.63 -11.31
C LYS A 86 2.24 10.49 -10.83
N SER A 87 2.69 11.56 -10.20
CA SER A 87 4.03 11.65 -9.61
C SER A 87 3.98 11.54 -8.10
N ILE A 88 5.15 11.33 -7.52
CA ILE A 88 5.41 11.34 -6.09
C ILE A 88 6.34 12.52 -5.82
N TRP A 89 5.93 13.45 -4.98
CA TRP A 89 6.87 14.39 -4.39
C TRP A 89 7.52 13.71 -3.18
N LEU A 90 8.83 13.73 -3.13
CA LEU A 90 9.64 13.25 -2.02
C LEU A 90 10.58 14.36 -1.59
N ASP A 91 10.39 14.83 -0.37
CA ASP A 91 11.20 15.86 0.28
C ASP A 91 12.14 15.17 1.29
N ASP A 92 13.45 15.17 1.01
CA ASP A 92 14.47 14.62 1.91
C ASP A 92 15.06 15.68 2.88
N GLY A 93 14.49 16.87 2.89
CA GLY A 93 14.93 18.02 3.67
C GLY A 93 16.05 18.84 3.01
N LYS A 94 16.55 18.42 1.84
CA LYS A 94 17.55 19.14 1.02
C LYS A 94 17.09 19.29 -0.42
N THR A 95 16.31 18.36 -0.91
CA THR A 95 15.88 18.27 -2.30
C THR A 95 14.43 17.80 -2.37
N ASP A 96 13.63 18.50 -3.16
CA ASP A 96 12.32 18.05 -3.61
C ASP A 96 12.49 17.25 -4.90
N SER A 97 12.25 15.94 -4.84
CA SER A 97 12.34 15.05 -6.00
C SER A 97 10.96 14.68 -6.52
N LEU A 98 10.75 14.83 -7.84
CA LEU A 98 9.53 14.40 -8.51
C LEU A 98 9.76 13.06 -9.18
N LEU A 99 9.22 11.99 -8.60
CA LEU A 99 9.38 10.62 -9.05
C LEU A 99 8.10 10.12 -9.74
N ARG A 100 8.21 9.07 -10.56
CA ARG A 100 7.08 8.34 -11.13
C ARG A 100 6.94 6.97 -10.49
N TRP A 101 5.73 6.37 -10.61
CA TRP A 101 5.50 5.02 -10.09
C TRP A 101 5.90 3.92 -11.08
N ILE A 102 5.52 4.11 -12.34
CA ILE A 102 5.73 3.11 -13.40
C ILE A 102 6.22 3.80 -14.66
N GLU A 103 7.02 3.08 -15.44
CA GLU A 103 7.48 3.49 -16.75
C GLU A 103 6.87 2.60 -17.84
N LYS A 104 6.60 3.19 -19.00
CA LYS A 104 6.24 2.54 -20.27
C LYS A 104 5.28 1.35 -20.14
N PRO A 105 4.13 1.47 -19.45
CA PRO A 105 3.18 0.37 -19.32
C PRO A 105 2.67 -0.05 -20.70
N ARG A 106 2.50 -1.37 -20.92
CA ARG A 106 1.98 -1.93 -22.16
C ARG A 106 0.85 -2.91 -21.87
N ILE A 107 -0.13 -2.96 -22.75
CA ILE A 107 -1.20 -3.95 -22.73
C ILE A 107 -1.27 -4.58 -24.11
N ARG A 108 -0.98 -5.88 -24.19
CA ARG A 108 -1.05 -6.68 -25.43
C ARG A 108 -2.47 -7.17 -25.62
N LYS A 109 -3.21 -6.57 -26.53
CA LYS A 109 -4.63 -6.85 -26.73
C LYS A 109 -4.91 -8.31 -27.11
N GLU A 110 -4.12 -8.90 -27.99
CA GLU A 110 -4.32 -10.26 -28.50
C GLU A 110 -4.07 -11.33 -27.44
N SER A 111 -3.05 -11.17 -26.61
CA SER A 111 -2.69 -12.15 -25.58
C SER A 111 -3.31 -11.88 -24.22
N GLY A 112 -3.93 -10.70 -24.01
CA GLY A 112 -4.46 -10.30 -22.71
C GLY A 112 -3.37 -10.14 -21.63
N ILE A 113 -2.15 -9.77 -22.04
CA ILE A 113 -1.00 -9.59 -21.11
C ILE A 113 -0.78 -8.10 -20.84
N ILE A 114 -0.58 -7.77 -19.57
CA ILE A 114 -0.13 -6.47 -19.10
C ILE A 114 1.35 -6.55 -18.77
N GLU A 115 2.14 -5.61 -19.29
CA GLU A 115 3.55 -5.42 -18.95
C GLU A 115 3.69 -4.14 -18.13
N LEU A 116 4.22 -4.27 -16.91
CA LEU A 116 4.45 -3.16 -15.99
C LEU A 116 5.87 -3.24 -15.44
N ARG A 117 6.51 -2.08 -15.33
CA ARG A 117 7.81 -1.90 -14.68
C ARG A 117 7.76 -0.70 -13.76
N LEU A 118 8.39 -0.80 -12.60
CA LEU A 118 8.58 0.34 -11.72
C LEU A 118 9.59 1.31 -12.34
N ASP A 119 9.41 2.60 -12.06
CA ASP A 119 10.30 3.65 -12.58
C ASP A 119 11.69 3.53 -11.93
N GLU A 120 12.74 3.73 -12.73
CA GLU A 120 14.13 3.60 -12.30
C GLU A 120 14.50 4.50 -11.12
N ASP A 121 13.91 5.67 -11.03
CA ASP A 121 14.16 6.63 -9.95
C ASP A 121 13.67 6.12 -8.58
N LEU A 122 12.87 5.04 -8.54
CA LEU A 122 12.44 4.39 -7.30
C LEU A 122 13.47 3.38 -6.75
N LYS A 123 14.54 3.06 -7.48
CA LYS A 123 15.55 2.08 -7.05
C LYS A 123 16.10 2.34 -5.64
N PRO A 124 16.52 3.55 -5.26
CA PRO A 124 17.05 3.79 -3.91
C PRO A 124 16.05 3.52 -2.79
N TYR A 125 14.77 3.50 -3.10
CA TYR A 125 13.68 3.37 -2.14
C TYR A 125 13.05 1.97 -2.08
N LEU A 126 13.38 1.09 -3.04
CA LEU A 126 12.73 -0.21 -3.19
C LEU A 126 13.70 -1.39 -3.38
N LEU A 127 14.92 -1.16 -3.87
CA LEU A 127 15.91 -2.21 -4.12
C LEU A 127 17.00 -2.23 -3.05
N GLN A 128 17.52 -3.43 -2.76
CA GLN A 128 18.68 -3.67 -1.90
C GLN A 128 18.59 -2.99 -0.53
N LEU A 129 17.38 -2.87 0.02
CA LEU A 129 17.14 -2.22 1.30
C LEU A 129 17.77 -3.03 2.44
N ARG A 130 18.75 -2.45 3.15
CA ARG A 130 19.48 -3.09 4.26
C ARG A 130 19.05 -2.57 5.62
N GLU A 131 18.73 -1.28 5.70
CA GLU A 131 18.33 -0.58 6.92
C GLU A 131 17.28 0.49 6.63
N ASN A 132 16.64 1.01 7.65
CA ASN A 132 15.62 2.09 7.53
C ASN A 132 14.51 1.77 6.51
N TYR A 133 14.05 0.52 6.50
CA TYR A 133 12.95 0.09 5.65
C TYR A 133 11.84 -0.56 6.48
N THR A 134 10.68 -0.60 5.88
CA THR A 134 9.48 -1.24 6.41
C THR A 134 9.12 -2.44 5.55
N GLN A 135 8.80 -3.56 6.21
CA GLN A 135 8.31 -4.78 5.57
C GLN A 135 6.98 -5.19 6.20
N TYR A 136 6.03 -5.63 5.36
CA TYR A 136 4.74 -6.15 5.80
C TYR A 136 4.14 -7.09 4.75
N ASP A 137 3.21 -7.94 5.19
CA ASP A 137 2.49 -8.86 4.30
C ASP A 137 1.49 -8.09 3.44
N ILE A 138 1.57 -8.27 2.13
CA ILE A 138 0.70 -7.59 1.16
C ILE A 138 -0.79 -7.86 1.39
N VAL A 139 -1.13 -9.03 1.92
CA VAL A 139 -2.54 -9.44 2.15
C VAL A 139 -3.31 -8.42 2.98
N PHE A 140 -2.67 -7.79 3.98
CA PHE A 140 -3.33 -6.79 4.80
C PHE A 140 -3.73 -5.57 3.97
N THR A 141 -2.82 -5.05 3.16
CA THR A 141 -3.10 -3.85 2.34
C THR A 141 -4.07 -4.15 1.20
N LEU A 142 -4.06 -5.35 0.64
CA LEU A 142 -5.04 -5.78 -0.37
C LEU A 142 -6.45 -5.90 0.22
N SER A 143 -6.59 -6.26 1.50
CA SER A 143 -7.89 -6.37 2.16
C SER A 143 -8.54 -5.03 2.50
N PHE A 144 -7.76 -3.97 2.68
CA PHE A 144 -8.26 -2.65 3.05
C PHE A 144 -9.17 -2.05 1.97
N LYS A 145 -10.22 -1.37 2.43
CA LYS A 145 -11.24 -0.73 1.60
C LYS A 145 -11.05 0.78 1.44
N SER A 146 -10.09 1.35 2.18
CA SER A 146 -9.79 2.77 2.14
C SER A 146 -8.34 3.04 1.74
N LYS A 147 -8.13 3.99 0.83
CA LYS A 147 -6.79 4.49 0.48
C LYS A 147 -6.05 5.09 1.68
N TYR A 148 -6.80 5.67 2.60
CA TYR A 148 -6.26 6.27 3.81
C TYR A 148 -5.81 5.23 4.82
N THR A 149 -6.50 4.09 4.88
CA THR A 149 -6.09 2.96 5.72
C THR A 149 -4.75 2.39 5.28
N ILE A 150 -4.54 2.21 3.96
CA ILE A 150 -3.24 1.76 3.44
C ILE A 150 -2.13 2.72 3.88
N ARG A 151 -2.31 4.02 3.67
CA ARG A 151 -1.32 5.04 4.03
C ARG A 151 -1.04 5.09 5.53
N LEU A 152 -2.09 5.07 6.36
CA LEU A 152 -1.96 5.07 7.81
C LEU A 152 -1.25 3.81 8.30
N TYR A 153 -1.58 2.64 7.76
CA TYR A 153 -0.95 1.38 8.11
C TYR A 153 0.55 1.38 7.77
N GLU A 154 0.93 1.82 6.57
CA GLU A 154 2.33 1.95 6.17
C GLU A 154 3.08 2.92 7.10
N LEU A 155 2.48 4.08 7.41
CA LEU A 155 3.08 5.06 8.31
C LEU A 155 3.30 4.47 9.71
N ILE A 156 2.30 3.77 10.27
CA ILE A 156 2.40 3.09 11.57
C ILE A 156 3.50 2.02 11.55
N LYS A 157 3.55 1.19 10.51
CA LYS A 157 4.59 0.15 10.37
C LYS A 157 5.99 0.76 10.30
N SER A 158 6.15 1.91 9.63
CA SER A 158 7.45 2.55 9.43
C SER A 158 8.03 3.20 10.69
N ILE A 159 7.19 3.53 11.68
CA ILE A 159 7.62 4.14 12.95
C ILE A 159 7.68 3.14 14.10
N HIS A 160 6.98 2.01 14.00
CA HIS A 160 6.91 0.98 15.03
C HIS A 160 7.83 -0.20 14.71
N TYR A 161 9.15 0.05 14.75
CA TYR A 161 10.18 -0.95 14.44
C TYR A 161 10.41 -1.96 15.56
N ASN A 162 10.22 -1.57 16.84
CA ASN A 162 10.30 -2.51 17.98
C ASN A 162 8.91 -3.05 18.31
N GLU A 163 8.54 -4.14 17.63
CA GLU A 163 7.22 -4.74 17.74
C GLU A 163 6.88 -5.38 19.11
N LEU A 164 7.87 -5.50 20.00
CA LEU A 164 7.70 -6.06 21.35
C LEU A 164 7.21 -5.02 22.38
N LYS A 165 7.24 -3.75 22.04
CA LYS A 165 6.87 -2.66 22.96
C LYS A 165 5.81 -1.78 22.35
N ASP A 166 4.90 -1.30 23.19
CA ASP A 166 3.97 -0.25 22.80
C ASP A 166 4.73 1.02 22.42
N PHE A 167 4.24 1.71 21.42
CA PHE A 167 4.87 2.92 20.90
C PHE A 167 3.83 4.03 20.75
N THR A 168 4.22 5.27 21.02
CA THR A 168 3.38 6.44 20.81
C THR A 168 4.06 7.42 19.87
N ARG A 169 3.26 8.01 18.97
CA ARG A 169 3.71 9.05 18.06
C ARG A 169 2.65 10.12 17.91
N GLU A 170 3.10 11.36 17.92
CA GLU A 170 2.26 12.53 17.66
C GLU A 170 2.51 13.08 16.28
N TYR A 171 1.43 13.52 15.63
CA TYR A 171 1.46 14.22 14.36
C TYR A 171 0.64 15.50 14.47
N GLU A 172 1.14 16.57 13.90
CA GLU A 172 0.34 17.76 13.63
C GLU A 172 -0.75 17.41 12.60
N ILE A 173 -1.97 17.97 12.75
CA ILE A 173 -3.12 17.55 11.93
C ILE A 173 -2.89 17.81 10.45
N ASN A 174 -2.32 18.96 10.06
CA ASN A 174 -2.12 19.26 8.65
C ASN A 174 -0.99 18.39 8.05
N GLU A 175 0.07 18.14 8.80
CA GLU A 175 1.12 17.19 8.43
C GLU A 175 0.51 15.78 8.18
N LEU A 176 -0.30 15.29 9.12
CA LEU A 176 -0.95 13.98 8.99
C LEU A 176 -1.89 13.93 7.79
N LYS A 177 -2.68 14.97 7.53
CA LYS A 177 -3.53 15.04 6.34
C LYS A 177 -2.74 14.95 5.05
N ILE A 178 -1.61 15.65 4.96
CA ILE A 178 -0.70 15.62 3.81
C ILE A 178 -0.15 14.20 3.62
N LEU A 179 0.37 13.59 4.68
CA LEU A 179 0.91 12.22 4.63
C LEU A 179 -0.12 11.18 4.19
N LEU A 180 -1.39 11.38 4.55
CA LEU A 180 -2.48 10.47 4.17
C LEU A 180 -3.13 10.83 2.82
N GLY A 181 -2.81 11.96 2.19
CA GLY A 181 -3.51 12.47 1.00
C GLY A 181 -4.97 12.86 1.31
N ALA A 182 -5.18 13.49 2.47
CA ALA A 182 -6.49 13.83 3.04
C ALA A 182 -6.69 15.35 3.21
N GLU A 183 -5.95 16.19 2.48
CA GLU A 183 -5.95 17.65 2.59
C GLU A 183 -7.31 18.27 2.26
N THR A 184 -8.12 17.59 1.47
CA THR A 184 -9.48 18.02 1.13
C THR A 184 -10.42 18.10 2.34
N TYR A 185 -10.09 17.41 3.43
CA TYR A 185 -10.86 17.49 4.69
C TYR A 185 -10.39 18.69 5.51
N THR A 186 -10.93 19.86 5.23
CA THR A 186 -10.56 21.12 5.93
C THR A 186 -10.92 21.10 7.41
N GLN A 187 -12.11 20.57 7.76
CA GLN A 187 -12.58 20.48 9.15
C GLN A 187 -12.05 19.22 9.84
N TYR A 188 -11.56 19.37 11.08
CA TYR A 188 -11.07 18.25 11.88
C TYR A 188 -12.13 17.15 12.08
N GLN A 189 -13.38 17.52 12.34
CA GLN A 189 -14.45 16.56 12.58
C GLN A 189 -14.66 15.65 11.36
N HIS A 190 -14.69 16.21 10.15
CA HIS A 190 -14.82 15.42 8.94
C HIS A 190 -13.59 14.52 8.70
N PHE A 191 -12.38 15.03 8.95
CA PHE A 191 -11.15 14.22 8.89
C PHE A 191 -11.19 13.07 9.88
N LYS A 192 -11.58 13.35 11.14
CA LYS A 192 -11.73 12.32 12.18
C LYS A 192 -12.72 11.24 11.77
N ASP A 193 -13.94 11.64 11.37
CA ASP A 193 -15.05 10.70 11.17
C ASP A 193 -14.93 9.90 9.85
N ARG A 194 -14.33 10.50 8.82
CA ARG A 194 -14.25 9.89 7.48
C ARG A 194 -12.90 9.28 7.14
N VAL A 195 -11.86 9.63 7.89
CA VAL A 195 -10.49 9.15 7.65
C VAL A 195 -9.95 8.40 8.86
N LEU A 196 -9.82 9.06 10.04
CA LEU A 196 -9.12 8.45 11.17
C LEU A 196 -9.87 7.27 11.76
N ILE A 197 -11.13 7.44 12.16
CA ILE A 197 -11.92 6.37 12.78
C ILE A 197 -12.01 5.16 11.86
N PRO A 198 -12.48 5.27 10.59
CA PRO A 198 -12.58 4.11 9.72
C PRO A 198 -11.23 3.42 9.46
N SER A 199 -10.14 4.20 9.34
CA SER A 199 -8.81 3.64 9.09
C SER A 199 -8.28 2.88 10.31
N VAL A 200 -8.45 3.42 11.51
CA VAL A 200 -8.03 2.75 12.76
C VAL A 200 -8.84 1.48 12.98
N ASP A 201 -10.17 1.54 12.80
CA ASP A 201 -11.04 0.37 12.92
C ASP A 201 -10.65 -0.73 11.92
N GLU A 202 -10.36 -0.37 10.67
CA GLU A 202 -9.98 -1.32 9.64
C GLU A 202 -8.60 -1.94 9.94
N ILE A 203 -7.60 -1.16 10.38
CA ILE A 203 -6.30 -1.67 10.83
C ILE A 203 -6.48 -2.65 11.98
N ASN A 204 -7.29 -2.31 12.98
CA ASN A 204 -7.54 -3.15 14.14
C ASN A 204 -8.22 -4.48 13.77
N ASN A 205 -9.09 -4.48 12.78
CA ASN A 205 -9.83 -5.68 12.39
C ASN A 205 -9.13 -6.54 11.35
N MET A 206 -8.23 -5.97 10.52
CA MET A 206 -7.73 -6.60 9.30
C MET A 206 -6.20 -6.60 9.20
N SER A 207 -5.45 -6.27 10.25
CA SER A 207 -3.98 -6.27 10.22
C SER A 207 -3.33 -6.81 11.49
N ASP A 208 -2.01 -6.90 11.47
CA ASP A 208 -1.15 -7.33 12.57
C ASP A 208 -0.97 -6.26 13.68
N LYS A 209 -1.52 -5.06 13.51
CA LYS A 209 -1.36 -3.94 14.45
C LYS A 209 -2.64 -3.67 15.22
N LYS A 210 -2.47 -3.20 16.47
CA LYS A 210 -3.50 -2.62 17.31
C LYS A 210 -3.20 -1.15 17.50
N VAL A 211 -4.16 -0.30 17.15
CA VAL A 211 -3.98 1.16 17.09
C VAL A 211 -5.12 1.86 17.80
N SER A 212 -4.81 2.87 18.57
CA SER A 212 -5.76 3.85 19.06
C SER A 212 -5.23 5.25 18.84
N PHE A 213 -6.10 6.25 18.90
CA PHE A 213 -5.65 7.63 18.81
C PHE A 213 -6.38 8.55 19.78
N THR A 214 -5.68 9.58 20.24
CA THR A 214 -6.19 10.62 21.13
C THR A 214 -5.91 11.99 20.52
N PRO A 215 -6.95 12.85 20.38
CA PRO A 215 -6.75 14.22 19.94
C PRO A 215 -6.10 15.08 21.04
N ILE A 216 -5.09 15.85 20.67
CA ILE A 216 -4.45 16.85 21.54
C ILE A 216 -4.95 18.23 21.15
N LYS A 217 -5.41 18.99 22.14
CA LYS A 217 -6.00 20.31 21.95
C LYS A 217 -5.09 21.43 22.46
N SER A 218 -5.12 22.55 21.75
CA SER A 218 -4.64 23.84 22.25
C SER A 218 -5.85 24.79 22.32
N GLY A 219 -6.31 25.08 23.53
CA GLY A 219 -7.58 25.73 23.76
C GLY A 219 -8.77 24.91 23.23
N ARG A 220 -9.55 25.50 22.33
CA ARG A 220 -10.72 24.83 21.70
C ARG A 220 -10.36 24.06 20.42
N LYS A 221 -9.15 24.26 19.86
CA LYS A 221 -8.74 23.68 18.58
C LYS A 221 -7.95 22.41 18.82
N THR A 222 -8.28 21.32 18.12
CA THR A 222 -7.43 20.13 18.04
C THR A 222 -6.28 20.43 17.09
N THR A 223 -5.03 20.26 17.56
CA THR A 223 -3.81 20.60 16.84
C THR A 223 -3.01 19.36 16.46
N HIS A 224 -3.02 18.33 17.29
CA HIS A 224 -2.26 17.09 17.06
C HIS A 224 -3.12 15.86 17.31
N ILE A 225 -2.65 14.74 16.76
CA ILE A 225 -3.17 13.39 17.04
C ILE A 225 -2.02 12.57 17.60
N ARG A 226 -2.24 11.97 18.78
CA ARG A 226 -1.33 10.98 19.36
C ARG A 226 -1.87 9.59 19.04
N PHE A 227 -1.09 8.81 18.31
CA PHE A 227 -1.34 7.39 18.12
C PHE A 227 -0.65 6.58 19.22
N THR A 228 -1.34 5.55 19.70
CA THR A 228 -0.77 4.48 20.52
C THR A 228 -0.85 3.20 19.70
N ILE A 229 0.30 2.54 19.55
CA ILE A 229 0.50 1.43 18.60
C ILE A 229 1.09 0.25 19.36
N SER A 230 0.50 -0.93 19.19
CA SER A 230 1.06 -2.20 19.63
C SER A 230 0.96 -3.25 18.53
N THR A 231 1.71 -4.33 18.67
CA THR A 231 1.60 -5.50 17.79
C THR A 231 0.72 -6.54 18.48
N LYS A 232 -0.21 -7.11 17.74
CA LYS A 232 -1.06 -8.20 18.22
C LYS A 232 -0.22 -9.45 18.53
N ASP A 233 -0.67 -10.27 19.45
CA ASP A 233 0.01 -11.54 19.74
C ASP A 233 0.01 -12.50 18.54
N VAL A 234 0.80 -13.56 18.64
CA VAL A 234 1.02 -14.51 17.53
C VAL A 234 -0.28 -15.19 17.10
N VAL A 235 -1.14 -15.56 18.07
CA VAL A 235 -2.40 -16.26 17.80
C VAL A 235 -3.40 -15.31 17.13
N GLU A 236 -3.52 -14.09 17.65
CA GLU A 236 -4.39 -13.06 17.08
C GLU A 236 -3.98 -12.70 15.65
N ARG A 237 -2.66 -12.55 15.40
CA ARG A 237 -2.13 -12.31 14.05
C ARG A 237 -2.45 -13.45 13.08
N ALA A 238 -2.28 -14.70 13.50
CA ALA A 238 -2.59 -15.87 12.67
C ALA A 238 -4.08 -15.94 12.32
N ASN A 239 -4.95 -15.70 13.29
CA ASN A 239 -6.40 -15.67 13.10
C ASN A 239 -6.84 -14.56 12.13
N ILE A 240 -6.28 -13.37 12.28
CA ILE A 240 -6.58 -12.25 11.39
C ILE A 240 -6.06 -12.53 9.99
N ARG A 241 -4.85 -13.06 9.86
CA ARG A 241 -4.32 -13.44 8.55
C ARG A 241 -5.24 -14.43 7.84
N ALA A 242 -5.68 -15.49 8.51
CA ALA A 242 -6.62 -16.47 7.95
C ALA A 242 -7.97 -15.84 7.56
N LEU A 243 -8.49 -14.91 8.38
CA LEU A 243 -9.71 -14.17 8.08
C LEU A 243 -9.56 -13.30 6.82
N VAL A 244 -8.44 -12.56 6.72
CA VAL A 244 -8.13 -11.69 5.60
C VAL A 244 -7.98 -12.50 4.31
N GLU A 245 -7.23 -13.60 4.34
CA GLU A 245 -7.08 -14.52 3.21
C GLU A 245 -8.43 -15.05 2.74
N LYS A 246 -9.28 -15.53 3.67
CA LYS A 246 -10.64 -16.00 3.35
C LYS A 246 -11.53 -14.90 2.77
N THR A 247 -11.34 -13.66 3.20
CA THR A 247 -12.10 -12.50 2.67
C THR A 247 -11.65 -12.17 1.26
N LEU A 248 -10.35 -12.19 1.02
CA LEU A 248 -9.78 -12.04 -0.32
C LEU A 248 -10.19 -13.19 -1.23
N ASP A 249 -10.26 -14.44 -0.75
CA ASP A 249 -10.71 -15.60 -1.52
C ASP A 249 -12.14 -15.46 -2.02
N LYS A 250 -13.02 -14.91 -1.23
CA LYS A 250 -14.40 -14.64 -1.65
C LYS A 250 -14.51 -13.55 -2.72
N GLN A 251 -13.57 -12.60 -2.70
CA GLN A 251 -13.50 -11.53 -3.70
C GLN A 251 -12.71 -11.96 -4.94
N ILE A 252 -11.83 -12.91 -4.77
CA ILE A 252 -10.84 -13.34 -5.73
C ILE A 252 -10.82 -14.87 -5.72
N THR A 253 -11.45 -15.53 -6.70
CA THR A 253 -11.22 -16.95 -6.96
C THR A 253 -9.75 -17.10 -7.35
N PHE A 254 -8.96 -17.75 -6.52
CA PHE A 254 -7.49 -17.69 -6.55
C PHE A 254 -6.86 -18.47 -7.69
N PHE A 255 -5.88 -18.09 -8.14
CA PHE A 255 -4.96 -17.73 -9.19
C PHE A 255 -3.75 -18.62 -9.18
N ASP A 256 -3.54 -19.31 -10.26
CA ASP A 256 -2.23 -19.60 -10.79
C ASP A 256 -1.72 -18.34 -11.53
N PHE A 257 -0.97 -17.48 -10.84
CA PHE A 257 -0.16 -16.48 -11.51
C PHE A 257 1.02 -17.19 -12.14
N GLY A 258 0.87 -17.54 -13.40
CA GLY A 258 2.03 -17.84 -14.21
C GLY A 258 2.80 -16.54 -14.44
N ILE A 259 3.92 -16.33 -13.74
CA ILE A 259 4.96 -15.44 -14.26
C ILE A 259 5.48 -16.14 -15.51
N ILE A 260 5.19 -15.58 -16.68
CA ILE A 260 5.77 -16.05 -17.92
C ILE A 260 7.20 -15.49 -17.91
N ASN A 261 8.14 -16.29 -17.42
CA ASN A 261 9.56 -16.02 -17.61
C ASN A 261 9.90 -16.45 -19.05
N GLU A 262 10.36 -15.52 -19.90
CA GLU A 262 11.10 -15.84 -21.10
C GLU A 262 12.52 -16.24 -20.74
#